data_bd7765451ecfa8d1328ecaf69834afa6
#
_entry.id   bd7765451ecfa8d1328ecaf69834afa6
#
_cell.length_a   1.000
_cell.length_b   1.000
_cell.length_c   1.000
_cell.angle_alpha   90.00
_cell.angle_beta   90.00
_cell.angle_gamma   90.00
#
_symmetry.space_group_name_H-M   'P 1'
#
loop_
_entity.id
_entity.type
_entity.pdbx_description
1 polymer ?
#
loop_
_entity_poly.entity_id
_entity_poly.type
_entity_poly.pdbx_seq_one_letter_code
_entity_poly.pdbx_strand_id
1 'polypeptide(L)'
;HPFIVAWPKGIKARNGTRSPLGHVSDIAPTVMDLAGVKAGQKNAPPMSGRSLKSAFHKDGVTLHEELWFYHEGNRALRQGDWKIIRSNVKRPFPWGTSTEAATESINAENWSLYHLTNDRAEQNDLAKLHPERVKTMAAQWAQLVERFNQDANHGAR
;
A
#
# COMPACT_ATOMS: atom_id res chain seq x y z
N HIS A 1 8.51 2.01 -7.80
CA HIS A 1 9.90 1.57 -8.09
C HIS A 1 9.87 0.29 -8.93
N PRO A 2 10.80 0.08 -9.87
CA PRO A 2 10.89 -1.17 -10.61
C PRO A 2 11.32 -2.31 -9.67
N PHE A 3 10.73 -3.49 -9.91
CA PHE A 3 11.10 -4.73 -9.25
C PHE A 3 11.46 -5.75 -10.33
N ILE A 4 12.68 -6.27 -10.30
CA ILE A 4 13.21 -7.17 -11.33
C ILE A 4 13.31 -8.58 -10.74
N VAL A 5 12.74 -9.54 -11.46
CA VAL A 5 12.79 -10.95 -11.08
C VAL A 5 13.48 -11.75 -12.19
N ALA A 6 14.50 -12.50 -11.84
CA ALA A 6 15.19 -13.43 -12.72
C ALA A 6 15.04 -14.86 -12.18
N TRP A 7 14.26 -15.67 -12.86
CA TRP A 7 14.07 -17.09 -12.52
C TRP A 7 13.98 -17.95 -13.79
N PRO A 8 15.13 -18.28 -14.39
CA PRO A 8 15.19 -18.94 -15.71
C PRO A 8 14.44 -20.27 -15.80
N LYS A 9 14.37 -21.04 -14.70
CA LYS A 9 13.64 -22.32 -14.65
C LYS A 9 12.13 -22.16 -14.46
N GLY A 10 11.68 -21.05 -13.92
CA GLY A 10 10.27 -20.82 -13.57
C GLY A 10 9.55 -19.84 -14.49
N ILE A 11 10.23 -18.78 -14.96
CA ILE A 11 9.65 -17.76 -15.83
C ILE A 11 10.08 -18.00 -17.26
N LYS A 12 9.15 -18.47 -18.11
CA LYS A 12 9.42 -18.76 -19.52
C LYS A 12 9.49 -17.50 -20.37
N ALA A 13 8.64 -16.51 -20.10
CA ALA A 13 8.61 -15.26 -20.83
C ALA A 13 9.79 -14.38 -20.40
N ARG A 14 10.73 -14.13 -21.30
CA ARG A 14 11.86 -13.22 -21.06
C ARG A 14 11.48 -11.79 -21.45
N ASN A 15 12.06 -10.82 -20.76
CA ASN A 15 11.86 -9.38 -21.02
C ASN A 15 10.39 -8.93 -20.92
N GLY A 16 9.56 -9.68 -20.17
CA GLY A 16 8.18 -9.32 -19.95
C GLY A 16 8.03 -8.29 -18.84
N THR A 17 7.27 -7.24 -19.10
CA THR A 17 6.81 -6.30 -18.06
C THR A 17 5.46 -6.75 -17.54
N ARG A 18 5.26 -6.65 -16.23
CA ARG A 18 4.00 -6.90 -15.53
C ARG A 18 3.69 -5.69 -14.68
N SER A 19 2.42 -5.38 -14.53
CA SER A 19 1.97 -4.19 -13.80
C SER A 19 0.96 -4.50 -12.68
N PRO A 20 1.16 -5.55 -11.87
CA PRO A 20 0.33 -5.75 -10.70
C PRO A 20 0.56 -4.63 -9.69
N LEU A 21 -0.47 -4.30 -8.91
CA LEU A 21 -0.29 -3.47 -7.74
C LEU A 21 0.44 -4.31 -6.67
N GLY A 22 1.72 -4.01 -6.45
CA GLY A 22 2.59 -4.72 -5.53
C GLY A 22 3.22 -3.79 -4.50
N HIS A 23 3.68 -4.37 -3.40
CA HIS A 23 4.36 -3.69 -2.30
C HIS A 23 5.63 -4.45 -1.90
N VAL A 24 6.58 -3.76 -1.26
CA VAL A 24 7.83 -4.40 -0.79
C VAL A 24 7.58 -5.56 0.18
N SER A 25 6.51 -5.51 0.97
CA SER A 25 6.10 -6.60 1.86
C SER A 25 5.74 -7.91 1.14
N ASP A 26 5.52 -7.87 -0.18
CA ASP A 26 5.17 -9.03 -0.99
C ASP A 26 6.39 -9.92 -1.29
N ILE A 27 7.60 -9.41 -1.10
CA ILE A 27 8.84 -10.15 -1.41
C ILE A 27 8.95 -11.39 -0.53
N ALA A 28 8.78 -11.25 0.78
CA ALA A 28 8.91 -12.36 1.71
C ALA A 28 7.90 -13.49 1.44
N PRO A 29 6.57 -13.24 1.35
CA PRO A 29 5.61 -14.30 1.02
C PRO A 29 5.85 -14.89 -0.37
N THR A 30 6.40 -14.14 -1.32
CA THR A 30 6.77 -14.68 -2.63
C THR A 30 7.91 -15.70 -2.52
N VAL A 31 8.97 -15.36 -1.78
CA VAL A 31 10.10 -16.28 -1.56
C VAL A 31 9.64 -17.55 -0.85
N MET A 32 8.80 -17.43 0.18
CA MET A 32 8.26 -18.57 0.90
C MET A 32 7.40 -19.47 0.01
N ASP A 33 6.51 -18.90 -0.79
CA ASP A 33 5.67 -19.64 -1.73
C ASP A 33 6.52 -20.37 -2.80
N LEU A 34 7.55 -19.74 -3.32
CA LEU A 34 8.47 -20.36 -4.26
C LEU A 34 9.30 -21.49 -3.65
N ALA A 35 9.65 -21.37 -2.37
CA ALA A 35 10.34 -22.39 -1.60
C ALA A 35 9.44 -23.52 -1.08
N GLY A 36 8.12 -23.43 -1.28
CA GLY A 36 7.15 -24.40 -0.77
C GLY A 36 6.97 -24.33 0.76
N VAL A 37 7.37 -23.25 1.39
CA VAL A 37 7.26 -23.03 2.83
C VAL A 37 5.92 -22.36 3.13
N LYS A 38 5.15 -22.94 4.05
CA LYS A 38 3.91 -22.30 4.52
C LYS A 38 4.25 -21.14 5.43
N ALA A 39 3.69 -19.96 5.13
CA ALA A 39 3.74 -18.82 6.02
C ALA A 39 2.95 -19.14 7.30
N GLY A 40 3.51 -18.75 8.45
CA GLY A 40 2.80 -18.86 9.73
C GLY A 40 3.49 -19.81 10.71
N GLN A 41 4.33 -19.26 11.57
CA GLN A 41 4.62 -19.89 12.86
C GLN A 41 3.40 -19.67 13.77
N LYS A 42 3.14 -20.62 14.67
CA LYS A 42 1.93 -20.70 15.51
C LYS A 42 1.59 -19.41 16.29
N ASN A 43 2.55 -18.50 16.46
CA ASN A 43 2.40 -17.25 17.20
C ASN A 43 2.93 -16.02 16.44
N ALA A 44 3.16 -16.14 15.12
CA ALA A 44 3.57 -14.99 14.31
C ALA A 44 2.34 -14.22 13.80
N PRO A 45 2.39 -12.88 13.77
CA PRO A 45 1.34 -12.10 13.15
C PRO A 45 1.19 -12.48 11.66
N PRO A 46 -0.02 -12.37 11.09
CA PRO A 46 -0.22 -12.65 9.68
C PRO A 46 0.65 -11.74 8.81
N MET A 47 1.20 -12.29 7.74
CA MET A 47 1.97 -11.49 6.78
C MET A 47 1.04 -10.53 6.04
N SER A 48 1.38 -9.25 6.02
CA SER A 48 0.62 -8.23 5.29
C SER A 48 0.82 -8.30 3.77
N GLY A 49 1.96 -8.86 3.31
CA GLY A 49 2.26 -9.04 1.90
C GLY A 49 1.57 -10.26 1.28
N ARG A 50 1.52 -10.29 -0.05
CA ARG A 50 0.96 -11.37 -0.86
C ARG A 50 1.98 -11.90 -1.86
N SER A 51 1.93 -13.19 -2.19
CA SER A 51 2.86 -13.77 -3.16
C SER A 51 2.65 -13.18 -4.56
N LEU A 52 3.75 -12.71 -5.18
CA LEU A 52 3.79 -12.23 -6.56
C LEU A 52 3.86 -13.37 -7.59
N LYS A 53 3.94 -14.62 -7.17
CA LYS A 53 4.16 -15.79 -8.05
C LYS A 53 3.17 -15.87 -9.22
N SER A 54 1.90 -15.57 -8.99
CA SER A 54 0.88 -15.55 -10.04
C SER A 54 1.18 -14.49 -11.11
N ALA A 55 1.70 -13.31 -10.72
CA ALA A 55 2.06 -12.24 -11.62
C ALA A 55 3.30 -12.56 -12.49
N PHE A 56 4.13 -13.53 -12.10
CA PHE A 56 5.27 -13.94 -12.94
C PHE A 56 4.84 -14.61 -14.23
N HIS A 57 3.64 -15.19 -14.26
CA HIS A 57 3.16 -15.98 -15.40
C HIS A 57 2.03 -15.29 -16.17
N LYS A 58 1.30 -14.38 -15.52
CA LYS A 58 0.12 -13.74 -16.09
C LYS A 58 0.11 -12.26 -15.76
N ASP A 59 -0.22 -11.42 -16.75
CA ASP A 59 -0.52 -10.01 -16.53
C ASP A 59 -1.95 -9.78 -16.05
N GLY A 60 -2.24 -8.58 -15.55
CA GLY A 60 -3.58 -8.23 -15.05
C GLY A 60 -4.01 -8.95 -13.76
N VAL A 61 -3.05 -9.48 -12.99
CA VAL A 61 -3.35 -10.09 -11.69
C VAL A 61 -3.56 -9.00 -10.66
N THR A 62 -4.71 -9.03 -9.97
CA THR A 62 -4.96 -8.19 -8.81
C THR A 62 -4.41 -8.88 -7.56
N LEU A 63 -3.35 -8.35 -6.99
CA LEU A 63 -2.75 -8.83 -5.75
C LEU A 63 -3.29 -8.08 -4.54
N HIS A 64 -3.39 -6.77 -4.68
CA HIS A 64 -3.93 -5.88 -3.67
C HIS A 64 -5.05 -5.06 -4.27
N GLU A 65 -6.17 -4.97 -3.58
CA GLU A 65 -7.26 -4.05 -3.93
C GLU A 65 -6.90 -2.62 -3.54
N GLU A 66 -6.14 -2.50 -2.44
CA GLU A 66 -5.68 -1.24 -1.90
C GLU A 66 -4.28 -1.35 -1.30
N LEU A 67 -3.53 -0.24 -1.31
CA LEU A 67 -2.28 -0.07 -0.59
C LEU A 67 -2.36 1.16 0.29
N TRP A 68 -2.06 0.96 1.56
CA TRP A 68 -2.08 1.98 2.59
C TRP A 68 -0.66 2.41 2.93
N PHE A 69 -0.45 3.71 3.12
CA PHE A 69 0.85 4.28 3.46
C PHE A 69 0.72 5.28 4.59
N TYR A 70 1.63 5.18 5.54
CA TYR A 70 1.79 6.14 6.62
C TYR A 70 3.27 6.31 6.94
N HIS A 71 3.76 7.54 6.92
CA HIS A 71 5.13 7.85 7.30
C HIS A 71 5.22 9.30 7.77
N GLU A 72 5.63 9.51 9.02
CA GLU A 72 5.84 10.84 9.62
C GLU A 72 4.65 11.82 9.44
N GLY A 73 3.44 11.31 9.61
CA GLY A 73 2.22 12.09 9.42
C GLY A 73 1.78 12.24 7.96
N ASN A 74 2.62 11.86 6.99
CA ASN A 74 2.19 11.74 5.61
C ASN A 74 1.33 10.48 5.45
N ARG A 75 0.26 10.61 4.71
CA ARG A 75 -0.77 9.59 4.55
C ARG A 75 -1.08 9.40 3.09
N ALA A 76 -1.26 8.15 2.66
CA ALA A 76 -1.79 7.88 1.33
C ALA A 76 -2.59 6.57 1.34
N LEU A 77 -3.59 6.52 0.47
CA LEU A 77 -4.32 5.31 0.12
C LEU A 77 -4.39 5.23 -1.40
N ARG A 78 -3.94 4.13 -1.96
CA ARG A 78 -4.15 3.79 -3.36
C ARG A 78 -5.17 2.67 -3.46
N GLN A 79 -6.19 2.87 -4.29
CA GLN A 79 -7.22 1.89 -4.59
C GLN A 79 -7.40 1.82 -6.11
N GLY A 80 -6.91 0.75 -6.70
CA GLY A 80 -6.82 0.64 -8.15
C GLY A 80 -6.01 1.78 -8.77
N ASP A 81 -6.65 2.54 -9.66
CA ASP A 81 -6.03 3.68 -10.34
C ASP A 81 -6.14 5.00 -9.57
N TRP A 82 -6.88 5.03 -8.49
CA TRP A 82 -7.05 6.22 -7.67
C TRP A 82 -6.10 6.23 -6.48
N LYS A 83 -5.59 7.41 -6.17
CA LYS A 83 -4.73 7.62 -5.01
C LYS A 83 -5.08 8.93 -4.32
N ILE A 84 -5.31 8.86 -3.01
CA ILE A 84 -5.36 10.05 -2.17
C ILE A 84 -4.06 10.21 -1.40
N ILE A 85 -3.63 11.46 -1.23
CA ILE A 85 -2.44 11.82 -0.45
C ILE A 85 -2.79 12.96 0.48
N ARG A 86 -2.30 12.89 1.71
CA ARG A 86 -2.27 14.00 2.64
C ARG A 86 -0.86 14.17 3.18
N SER A 87 -0.24 15.29 2.84
CA SER A 87 1.09 15.62 3.32
C SER A 87 1.03 16.33 4.67
N ASN A 88 1.93 15.96 5.58
CA ASN A 88 2.12 16.69 6.83
C ASN A 88 3.11 17.84 6.61
N VAL A 89 2.59 19.00 6.29
CA VAL A 89 3.40 20.20 5.98
C VAL A 89 4.12 20.78 7.22
N LYS A 90 3.76 20.33 8.42
CA LYS A 90 4.21 20.95 9.69
C LYS A 90 5.50 20.35 10.27
N ARG A 91 6.13 19.37 9.61
CA ARG A 91 7.40 18.83 10.09
C ARG A 91 8.51 18.96 9.07
N PRO A 92 9.33 20.03 9.18
CA PRO A 92 10.67 19.95 8.66
C PRO A 92 11.46 18.97 9.52
N PHE A 93 12.23 18.09 8.88
CA PHE A 93 13.17 17.19 9.53
C PHE A 93 13.81 17.80 10.80
N PRO A 94 13.98 17.10 11.91
CA PRO A 94 14.67 15.81 12.02
C PRO A 94 13.86 14.71 12.74
N TRP A 95 14.30 13.48 12.59
CA TRP A 95 13.80 12.25 13.19
C TRP A 95 13.36 12.42 14.64
N GLY A 96 12.09 12.50 14.88
CA GLY A 96 11.52 12.67 16.21
C GLY A 96 10.24 11.88 16.36
N THR A 97 10.24 11.00 17.34
CA THR A 97 9.11 10.24 17.83
C THR A 97 7.89 11.13 18.03
N SER A 98 6.78 10.85 17.33
CA SER A 98 5.49 11.35 17.76
C SER A 98 4.39 10.35 17.44
N THR A 99 3.90 9.79 18.48
CA THR A 99 2.65 9.07 18.62
C THR A 99 1.40 9.96 18.38
N GLU A 100 1.58 11.26 18.26
CA GLU A 100 0.48 12.23 18.18
C GLU A 100 -0.22 12.33 16.81
N ALA A 101 0.36 11.75 15.76
CA ALA A 101 -0.15 11.93 14.41
C ALA A 101 -1.34 11.04 14.04
N ALA A 102 -1.67 10.04 14.83
CA ALA A 102 -2.77 9.11 14.52
C ALA A 102 -4.15 9.65 14.92
N THR A 103 -4.21 10.64 15.81
CA THR A 103 -5.45 11.16 16.38
C THR A 103 -5.92 12.50 15.82
N GLU A 104 -5.14 13.13 14.92
CA GLU A 104 -5.65 14.31 14.23
C GLU A 104 -6.89 13.96 13.42
N SER A 105 -7.94 14.71 13.66
CA SER A 105 -9.27 14.58 13.07
C SER A 105 -9.17 14.20 11.58
N ILE A 106 -9.80 13.09 11.23
CA ILE A 106 -9.89 12.55 9.89
C ILE A 106 -10.92 13.37 9.10
N ASN A 107 -10.66 14.66 8.96
CA ASN A 107 -11.47 15.50 8.11
C ASN A 107 -11.09 15.22 6.66
N ALA A 108 -12.09 15.16 5.79
CA ALA A 108 -11.90 15.06 4.34
C ALA A 108 -11.14 16.27 3.76
N GLU A 109 -10.91 17.27 4.57
CA GLU A 109 -10.16 18.48 4.26
C GLU A 109 -8.66 18.19 4.15
N ASN A 110 -8.05 18.72 3.10
CA ASN A 110 -6.59 18.64 2.82
C ASN A 110 -6.08 17.31 2.24
N TRP A 111 -6.93 16.49 1.63
CA TRP A 111 -6.48 15.41 0.79
C TRP A 111 -6.41 15.85 -0.68
N SER A 112 -5.31 15.49 -1.35
CA SER A 112 -5.21 15.55 -2.80
C SER A 112 -5.63 14.22 -3.41
N LEU A 113 -6.21 14.22 -4.60
CA LEU A 113 -6.68 13.04 -5.32
C LEU A 113 -6.06 12.99 -6.72
N TYR A 114 -5.56 11.82 -7.09
CA TYR A 114 -4.91 11.59 -8.38
C TYR A 114 -5.46 10.34 -9.06
N HIS A 115 -5.50 10.37 -10.41
CA HIS A 115 -5.85 9.23 -11.24
C HIS A 115 -4.59 8.71 -11.96
N LEU A 116 -3.95 7.69 -11.42
CA LEU A 116 -2.59 7.27 -11.78
C LEU A 116 -2.44 6.73 -13.20
N THR A 117 -3.50 6.21 -13.83
CA THR A 117 -3.44 5.78 -15.24
C THR A 117 -3.22 6.96 -16.16
N ASN A 118 -3.82 8.11 -15.87
CA ASN A 118 -3.76 9.31 -16.72
C ASN A 118 -2.67 10.28 -16.22
N ASP A 119 -2.30 10.20 -14.95
CA ASP A 119 -1.37 11.12 -14.31
C ASP A 119 -0.46 10.37 -13.32
N ARG A 120 0.53 9.65 -13.85
CA ARG A 120 1.50 8.89 -13.04
C ARG A 120 2.44 9.79 -12.22
N ALA A 121 2.58 11.04 -12.61
CA ALA A 121 3.45 12.01 -11.97
C ALA A 121 2.72 12.82 -10.87
N GLU A 122 1.42 12.59 -10.68
CA GLU A 122 0.61 13.23 -9.64
C GLU A 122 0.66 14.78 -9.75
N GLN A 123 0.51 15.30 -10.96
CA GLN A 123 0.59 16.73 -11.26
C GLN A 123 -0.78 17.44 -11.19
N ASN A 124 -1.88 16.68 -11.36
CA ASN A 124 -3.22 17.24 -11.48
C ASN A 124 -4.08 16.77 -10.31
N ASP A 125 -4.24 17.62 -9.31
CA ASP A 125 -5.11 17.34 -8.16
C ASP A 125 -6.59 17.42 -8.56
N LEU A 126 -7.27 16.29 -8.48
CA LEU A 126 -8.68 16.11 -8.81
C LEU A 126 -9.61 16.18 -7.59
N ALA A 127 -9.11 16.52 -6.41
CA ALA A 127 -9.92 16.49 -5.17
C ALA A 127 -11.17 17.37 -5.24
N LYS A 128 -11.04 18.56 -5.82
CA LYS A 128 -12.17 19.49 -5.99
C LYS A 128 -13.21 18.99 -6.99
N LEU A 129 -12.81 18.19 -7.97
CA LEU A 129 -13.70 17.63 -9.00
C LEU A 129 -14.43 16.37 -8.50
N HIS A 130 -13.85 15.66 -7.54
CA HIS A 130 -14.39 14.39 -7.02
C HIS A 130 -14.43 14.35 -5.48
N PRO A 131 -15.13 15.30 -4.82
CA PRO A 131 -15.12 15.42 -3.35
C PRO A 131 -15.68 14.17 -2.64
N GLU A 132 -16.69 13.52 -3.22
CA GLU A 132 -17.26 12.30 -2.64
C GLU A 132 -16.28 11.11 -2.67
N ARG A 133 -15.45 11.03 -3.71
CA ARG A 133 -14.40 10.02 -3.79
C ARG A 133 -13.34 10.26 -2.73
N VAL A 134 -12.92 11.51 -2.54
CA VAL A 134 -11.98 11.89 -1.48
C VAL A 134 -12.53 11.49 -0.12
N LYS A 135 -13.78 11.84 0.17
CA LYS A 135 -14.45 11.51 1.42
C LYS A 135 -14.49 10.00 1.68
N THR A 136 -14.87 9.22 0.66
CA THR A 136 -14.95 7.76 0.76
C THR A 136 -13.57 7.15 1.03
N MET A 137 -12.55 7.54 0.27
CA MET A 137 -11.20 7.00 0.42
C MET A 137 -10.54 7.45 1.73
N ALA A 138 -10.80 8.67 2.19
CA ALA A 138 -10.32 9.15 3.50
C ALA A 138 -10.95 8.36 4.66
N ALA A 139 -12.24 8.04 4.57
CA ALA A 139 -12.91 7.19 5.55
C ALA A 139 -12.33 5.76 5.56
N GLN A 140 -12.04 5.19 4.38
CA GLN A 140 -11.37 3.90 4.28
C GLN A 140 -9.96 3.92 4.90
N TRP A 141 -9.18 4.97 4.62
CA TRP A 141 -7.87 5.14 5.25
C TRP A 141 -7.97 5.11 6.78
N ALA A 142 -8.96 5.79 7.34
CA ALA A 142 -9.24 5.82 8.77
C ALA A 142 -9.59 4.45 9.35
N GLN A 143 -10.45 3.71 8.67
CA GLN A 143 -10.83 2.35 9.08
C GLN A 143 -9.62 1.40 9.10
N LEU A 144 -8.70 1.56 8.14
CA LEU A 144 -7.47 0.78 8.11
C LEU A 144 -6.56 1.09 9.30
N VAL A 145 -6.42 2.37 9.68
CA VAL A 145 -5.68 2.77 10.90
C VAL A 145 -6.25 2.10 12.14
N GLU A 146 -7.57 2.17 12.30
CA GLU A 146 -8.24 1.57 13.46
C GLU A 146 -8.01 0.05 13.50
N ARG A 147 -8.13 -0.63 12.38
CA ARG A 147 -7.83 -2.07 12.28
C ARG A 147 -6.38 -2.39 12.68
N PHE A 148 -5.41 -1.63 12.19
CA PHE A 148 -4.00 -1.84 12.55
C PHE A 148 -3.71 -1.57 14.02
N ASN A 149 -4.37 -0.58 14.63
CA ASN A 149 -4.27 -0.32 16.07
C ASN A 149 -4.84 -1.48 16.89
N GLN A 150 -5.96 -2.05 16.45
CA GLN A 150 -6.56 -3.23 17.09
C GLN A 150 -5.63 -4.44 16.97
N ASP A 151 -5.08 -4.70 15.78
CA ASP A 151 -4.14 -5.81 15.55
C ASP A 151 -2.87 -5.68 16.41
N ALA A 152 -2.31 -4.47 16.52
CA ALA A 152 -1.16 -4.20 17.36
C ALA A 152 -1.43 -4.48 18.85
N ASN A 153 -2.61 -4.11 19.34
CA ASN A 153 -3.02 -4.33 20.72
C ASN A 153 -3.30 -5.82 21.03
N HIS A 154 -3.71 -6.61 20.04
CA HIS A 154 -3.91 -8.06 20.23
C HIS A 154 -2.61 -8.86 20.22
N GLY A 155 -1.56 -8.38 19.56
CA GLY A 155 -0.25 -9.01 19.54
C GLY A 155 0.62 -8.76 20.78
N ALA A 156 0.18 -7.87 21.66
CA ALA A 156 0.90 -7.49 22.89
C ALA A 156 0.51 -8.32 24.14
N ARG A 157 -0.22 -9.44 23.97
CA ARG A 157 -0.60 -10.37 25.07
C ARG A 157 0.14 -11.67 25.02
#